data_3911dccaa8e34b53aba179bc17521c5b
#
_entry.id   3911dccaa8e34b53aba179bc17521c5b
#
_cell.length_a   1.000
_cell.length_b   1.000
_cell.length_c   1.000
_cell.angle_alpha   90.00
_cell.angle_beta   90.00
_cell.angle_gamma   90.00
#
_symmetry.space_group_name_H-M   'P 1'
#
loop_
_entity.id
_entity.type
_entity.pdbx_description
1 polymer ?
#
loop_
_entity_poly.entity_id
_entity_poly.type
_entity_poly.pdbx_seq_one_letter_code
_entity_poly.pdbx_strand_id
1 'polypeptide(L)'
;ATVGDIQALEKEIADLKAFVGYTDGDIYGVEVDFENKKFTRLAGAVNRSAGSGFDGINAFGGRKRCNLTNDGRVAAYYGEAGFSTTGKLTQAVDRNPVGTESPDENLKFSAGTIVQVMVEQPKFYYKVVPLKTEKRTKGAITRKIRYYVSDTPKAGFKLHPAFIVNGQENDVAYLAAFEGSLWDASASAYILDDSQVADFAADMLCSIANAKPLSGLTQNATRVNIRKLAEKRGTGWEQGVVQTASAS
;
A
#
# COMPACT_ATOMS: atom_id res chain seq x y z
N ALA A 1 -34.83 18.16 12.47
CA ALA A 1 -33.55 17.45 12.57
C ALA A 1 -32.47 18.32 11.98
N THR A 2 -31.39 18.51 12.68
CA THR A 2 -30.19 19.21 12.17
C THR A 2 -29.37 18.24 11.31
N VAL A 3 -28.43 18.78 10.53
CA VAL A 3 -27.47 17.95 9.77
C VAL A 3 -26.71 17.01 10.69
N GLY A 4 -26.39 17.47 11.92
CA GLY A 4 -25.72 16.65 12.94
C GLY A 4 -26.57 15.47 13.43
N ASP A 5 -27.89 15.65 13.57
CA ASP A 5 -28.81 14.56 13.98
C ASP A 5 -28.89 13.50 12.88
N ILE A 6 -28.91 13.91 11.62
CA ILE A 6 -28.94 12.98 10.47
C ILE A 6 -27.65 12.17 10.42
N GLN A 7 -26.49 12.80 10.54
CA GLN A 7 -25.19 12.13 10.56
C GLN A 7 -25.04 11.15 11.74
N ALA A 8 -25.56 11.50 12.91
CA ALA A 8 -25.56 10.60 14.07
C ALA A 8 -26.41 9.35 13.79
N LEU A 9 -27.62 9.53 13.23
CA LEU A 9 -28.51 8.42 12.89
C LEU A 9 -27.93 7.53 11.80
N GLU A 10 -27.32 8.10 10.75
CA GLU A 10 -26.62 7.35 9.69
C GLU A 10 -25.50 6.49 10.27
N LYS A 11 -24.75 7.04 11.24
CA LYS A 11 -23.69 6.31 11.93
C LYS A 11 -24.25 5.14 12.75
N GLU A 12 -25.33 5.34 13.52
CA GLU A 12 -25.99 4.29 14.29
C GLU A 12 -26.52 3.17 13.38
N ILE A 13 -27.16 3.51 12.26
CA ILE A 13 -27.60 2.55 11.26
C ILE A 13 -26.42 1.76 10.69
N ALA A 14 -25.32 2.43 10.39
CA ALA A 14 -24.11 1.78 9.88
C ALA A 14 -23.46 0.86 10.91
N ASP A 15 -23.48 1.23 12.20
CA ASP A 15 -22.97 0.40 13.28
C ASP A 15 -23.85 -0.85 13.49
N LEU A 16 -25.17 -0.69 13.42
CA LEU A 16 -26.11 -1.81 13.50
C LEU A 16 -25.95 -2.76 12.31
N LYS A 17 -25.89 -2.23 11.07
CA LYS A 17 -25.63 -3.03 9.86
C LYS A 17 -24.31 -3.80 9.95
N ALA A 18 -23.26 -3.19 10.48
CA ALA A 18 -21.96 -3.83 10.62
C ALA A 18 -22.01 -5.00 11.62
N PHE A 19 -22.82 -4.89 12.68
CA PHE A 19 -23.03 -5.93 13.69
C PHE A 19 -23.93 -7.06 13.16
N VAL A 20 -25.07 -6.73 12.55
CA VAL A 20 -26.00 -7.69 11.95
C VAL A 20 -25.40 -8.31 10.68
N GLY A 21 -24.75 -7.50 9.87
CA GLY A 21 -24.13 -7.83 8.58
C GLY A 21 -24.63 -6.90 7.49
N TYR A 22 -23.71 -6.42 6.65
CA TYR A 22 -24.05 -5.68 5.42
C TYR A 22 -24.57 -6.64 4.36
N THR A 23 -25.48 -6.15 3.53
CA THR A 23 -25.99 -6.85 2.32
C THR A 23 -25.56 -6.13 1.01
N ASP A 24 -24.93 -4.95 1.15
CA ASP A 24 -24.53 -4.10 0.03
C ASP A 24 -23.48 -4.81 -0.85
N GLY A 25 -23.70 -4.82 -2.17
CA GLY A 25 -22.84 -5.52 -3.13
C GLY A 25 -21.47 -4.86 -3.35
N ASP A 26 -21.29 -3.59 -2.95
CA ASP A 26 -20.07 -2.79 -3.03
C ASP A 26 -19.32 -2.65 -1.70
N ILE A 27 -19.75 -3.40 -0.69
CA ILE A 27 -19.04 -3.62 0.57
C ILE A 27 -18.55 -5.06 0.58
N TYR A 28 -17.27 -5.28 0.83
CA TYR A 28 -16.65 -6.60 0.83
C TYR A 28 -16.22 -6.94 2.25
N GLY A 29 -16.71 -8.05 2.79
CA GLY A 29 -16.45 -8.38 4.18
C GLY A 29 -15.97 -9.81 4.39
N VAL A 30 -15.30 -10.00 5.52
CA VAL A 30 -14.95 -11.31 6.06
C VAL A 30 -15.17 -11.33 7.57
N GLU A 31 -15.82 -12.37 8.06
CA GLU A 31 -15.88 -12.69 9.47
C GLU A 31 -14.80 -13.72 9.79
N VAL A 32 -13.99 -13.42 10.78
CA VAL A 32 -12.95 -14.31 11.31
C VAL A 32 -13.38 -14.79 12.68
N ASP A 33 -13.60 -16.09 12.80
CA ASP A 33 -13.88 -16.79 14.06
C ASP A 33 -12.64 -17.58 14.47
N PHE A 34 -11.86 -17.01 15.39
CA PHE A 34 -10.60 -17.62 15.86
C PHE A 34 -10.85 -18.84 16.76
N GLU A 35 -12.01 -18.93 17.39
CA GLU A 35 -12.38 -20.08 18.24
C GLU A 35 -12.61 -21.32 17.39
N ASN A 36 -13.40 -21.16 16.32
CA ASN A 36 -13.78 -22.24 15.41
C ASN A 36 -12.85 -22.35 14.19
N LYS A 37 -11.82 -21.51 14.09
CA LYS A 37 -10.88 -21.44 12.94
C LYS A 37 -11.62 -21.30 11.60
N LYS A 38 -12.64 -20.45 11.56
CA LYS A 38 -13.53 -20.28 10.43
C LYS A 38 -13.45 -18.88 9.85
N PHE A 39 -13.43 -18.82 8.52
CA PHE A 39 -13.56 -17.58 7.74
C PHE A 39 -14.88 -17.64 6.96
N THR A 40 -15.69 -16.60 7.07
CA THR A 40 -16.97 -16.49 6.36
C THR A 40 -17.01 -15.19 5.58
N ARG A 41 -17.20 -15.27 4.27
CA ARG A 41 -17.36 -14.07 3.43
C ARG A 41 -18.71 -13.42 3.70
N LEU A 42 -18.74 -12.08 3.61
CA LEU A 42 -19.92 -11.27 3.93
C LEU A 42 -20.19 -10.26 2.81
N ALA A 43 -21.43 -9.82 2.70
CA ALA A 43 -21.90 -8.79 1.77
C ALA A 43 -21.48 -9.10 0.32
N GLY A 44 -20.95 -8.14 -0.42
CA GLY A 44 -20.51 -8.31 -1.80
C GLY A 44 -19.41 -9.35 -2.05
N ALA A 45 -18.79 -9.87 -0.99
CA ALA A 45 -17.77 -10.93 -1.12
C ALA A 45 -18.36 -12.36 -1.16
N VAL A 46 -19.64 -12.56 -0.79
CA VAL A 46 -20.25 -13.89 -0.57
C VAL A 46 -20.20 -14.76 -1.83
N ASN A 47 -20.60 -14.21 -2.98
CA ASN A 47 -20.74 -14.96 -4.21
C ASN A 47 -19.57 -14.79 -5.20
N ARG A 48 -18.41 -14.30 -4.72
CA ARG A 48 -17.24 -14.09 -5.58
C ARG A 48 -16.32 -15.30 -5.57
N SER A 49 -15.80 -15.64 -6.73
CA SER A 49 -14.73 -16.63 -6.85
C SER A 49 -13.45 -16.11 -6.17
N ALA A 50 -12.65 -17.00 -5.63
CA ALA A 50 -11.32 -16.64 -5.14
C ALA A 50 -10.42 -16.17 -6.30
N GLY A 51 -9.50 -15.25 -6.04
CA GLY A 51 -8.64 -14.67 -7.06
C GLY A 51 -9.41 -13.77 -8.01
N SER A 52 -9.59 -14.14 -9.26
CA SER A 52 -10.18 -13.33 -10.33
C SER A 52 -11.55 -12.71 -10.04
N GLY A 53 -12.31 -13.26 -9.10
CA GLY A 53 -13.57 -12.67 -8.67
C GLY A 53 -13.42 -11.32 -7.97
N PHE A 54 -12.20 -10.94 -7.57
CA PHE A 54 -11.87 -9.68 -6.91
C PHE A 54 -11.08 -8.70 -7.79
N ASP A 55 -10.65 -9.11 -8.99
CA ASP A 55 -9.78 -8.31 -9.87
C ASP A 55 -10.43 -6.99 -10.32
N GLY A 56 -11.74 -6.95 -10.45
CA GLY A 56 -12.49 -5.75 -10.81
C GLY A 56 -12.78 -4.79 -9.66
N ILE A 57 -12.29 -5.06 -8.45
CA ILE A 57 -12.49 -4.21 -7.27
C ILE A 57 -11.18 -3.47 -6.98
N ASN A 58 -11.21 -2.12 -6.94
CA ASN A 58 -10.01 -1.31 -6.82
C ASN A 58 -9.18 -1.66 -5.58
N ALA A 59 -9.80 -1.88 -4.42
CA ALA A 59 -9.12 -2.24 -3.18
C ALA A 59 -8.31 -3.55 -3.27
N PHE A 60 -8.70 -4.47 -4.15
CA PHE A 60 -8.06 -5.79 -4.30
C PHE A 60 -7.33 -5.95 -5.63
N GLY A 61 -8.03 -5.75 -6.77
CA GLY A 61 -7.50 -5.94 -8.12
C GLY A 61 -6.97 -4.66 -8.78
N GLY A 62 -7.21 -3.48 -8.21
CA GLY A 62 -6.71 -2.21 -8.73
C GLY A 62 -5.20 -1.99 -8.57
N ARG A 63 -4.50 -2.93 -7.95
CA ARG A 63 -3.05 -2.86 -7.72
C ARG A 63 -2.28 -2.97 -9.02
N LYS A 64 -1.30 -2.07 -9.20
CA LYS A 64 -0.47 -2.05 -10.40
C LYS A 64 1.00 -1.99 -10.01
N ARG A 65 1.81 -2.91 -10.53
CA ARG A 65 3.26 -2.79 -10.42
C ARG A 65 3.75 -1.66 -11.32
N CYS A 66 4.59 -0.78 -10.78
CA CYS A 66 5.09 0.38 -11.50
C CYS A 66 6.57 0.65 -11.21
N ASN A 67 7.18 1.46 -12.07
CA ASN A 67 8.44 2.10 -11.82
C ASN A 67 8.21 3.51 -11.29
N LEU A 68 8.63 3.77 -10.05
CA LEU A 68 8.47 5.03 -9.35
C LEU A 68 9.82 5.74 -9.25
N THR A 69 9.88 7.00 -9.64
CA THR A 69 11.07 7.86 -9.48
C THR A 69 11.21 8.32 -8.03
N ASN A 70 12.36 8.86 -7.65
CA ASN A 70 12.61 9.34 -6.29
C ASN A 70 11.70 10.52 -5.90
N ASP A 71 11.23 11.30 -6.86
CA ASP A 71 10.28 12.41 -6.66
C ASP A 71 8.81 11.97 -6.75
N GLY A 72 8.54 10.66 -6.72
CA GLY A 72 7.19 10.10 -6.59
C GLY A 72 6.38 10.04 -7.88
N ARG A 73 7.00 10.18 -9.05
CA ARG A 73 6.32 10.08 -10.34
C ARG A 73 6.39 8.66 -10.90
N VAL A 74 5.27 8.15 -11.43
CA VAL A 74 5.24 6.87 -12.13
C VAL A 74 5.80 7.06 -13.53
N ALA A 75 6.93 6.39 -13.82
CA ALA A 75 7.56 6.41 -15.13
C ALA A 75 6.99 5.36 -16.09
N ALA A 76 6.71 4.14 -15.61
CA ALA A 76 6.09 3.07 -16.40
C ALA A 76 5.33 2.09 -15.51
N TYR A 77 4.26 1.48 -16.03
CA TYR A 77 3.61 0.34 -15.41
C TYR A 77 4.12 -0.98 -15.97
N TYR A 78 3.93 -2.06 -15.22
CA TYR A 78 4.26 -3.41 -15.68
C TYR A 78 3.56 -3.74 -17.01
N GLY A 79 4.32 -4.23 -17.97
CA GLY A 79 3.86 -4.52 -19.32
C GLY A 79 3.97 -3.36 -20.30
N GLU A 80 4.23 -2.13 -19.82
CA GLU A 80 4.54 -0.99 -20.71
C GLU A 80 6.00 -0.99 -21.16
N ALA A 81 6.24 -0.36 -22.29
CA ALA A 81 7.58 -0.11 -22.79
C ALA A 81 8.39 0.74 -21.79
N GLY A 82 9.66 0.39 -21.60
CA GLY A 82 10.53 1.06 -20.64
C GLY A 82 10.47 0.50 -19.22
N PHE A 83 9.43 -0.25 -18.82
CA PHE A 83 9.35 -0.86 -17.51
C PHE A 83 10.55 -1.77 -17.23
N SER A 84 11.07 -1.69 -16.00
CA SER A 84 12.19 -2.49 -15.53
C SER A 84 11.94 -3.06 -14.14
N THR A 85 12.37 -4.28 -13.90
CA THR A 85 12.41 -4.86 -12.55
C THR A 85 13.74 -4.59 -11.83
N THR A 86 14.76 -4.10 -12.53
CA THR A 86 16.14 -3.96 -12.01
C THR A 86 16.52 -2.52 -11.67
N GLY A 87 15.55 -1.61 -11.62
CA GLY A 87 15.75 -0.26 -11.08
C GLY A 87 16.27 0.79 -12.08
N LYS A 88 16.33 0.49 -13.36
CA LYS A 88 16.66 1.46 -14.42
C LYS A 88 15.74 1.26 -15.60
N LEU A 89 15.12 2.33 -16.11
CA LEU A 89 14.27 2.24 -17.29
C LEU A 89 15.04 1.65 -18.47
N THR A 90 14.43 0.74 -19.21
CA THR A 90 15.08 0.07 -20.35
C THR A 90 15.10 0.93 -21.60
N GLN A 91 14.19 1.88 -21.70
CA GLN A 91 14.12 2.88 -22.79
C GLN A 91 13.46 4.17 -22.32
N ALA A 92 13.47 5.21 -23.15
CA ALA A 92 12.78 6.46 -22.87
C ALA A 92 11.25 6.24 -22.85
N VAL A 93 10.57 6.94 -21.94
CA VAL A 93 9.09 6.88 -21.76
C VAL A 93 8.54 8.29 -21.76
N ASP A 94 7.50 8.53 -22.54
CA ASP A 94 6.69 9.74 -22.51
C ASP A 94 5.29 9.39 -21.99
N ARG A 95 4.90 9.98 -20.85
CA ARG A 95 3.60 9.76 -20.19
C ARG A 95 2.58 10.83 -20.54
N ASN A 96 2.95 11.79 -21.39
CA ASN A 96 1.98 12.76 -21.87
C ASN A 96 0.87 12.06 -22.68
N PRO A 97 -0.39 12.52 -22.60
CA PRO A 97 -1.45 12.01 -23.47
C PRO A 97 -1.08 12.25 -24.95
N VAL A 98 -1.40 11.28 -25.79
CA VAL A 98 -1.15 11.40 -27.24
C VAL A 98 -1.88 12.62 -27.80
N GLY A 99 -1.15 13.46 -28.56
CA GLY A 99 -1.71 14.67 -29.16
C GLY A 99 -1.70 15.90 -28.24
N THR A 100 -1.00 15.85 -27.09
CA THR A 100 -0.83 17.03 -26.22
C THR A 100 -0.05 18.12 -26.92
N GLU A 101 -0.64 19.31 -27.12
CA GLU A 101 0.01 20.45 -27.79
C GLU A 101 1.16 21.06 -26.96
N SER A 102 1.08 20.98 -25.63
CA SER A 102 2.09 21.46 -24.69
C SER A 102 2.47 20.33 -23.72
N PRO A 103 3.39 19.42 -24.13
CA PRO A 103 3.81 18.31 -23.29
C PRO A 103 4.47 18.78 -21.99
N ASP A 104 4.14 18.12 -20.88
CA ASP A 104 4.84 18.32 -19.61
C ASP A 104 6.17 17.55 -19.63
N GLU A 105 7.28 18.25 -19.60
CA GLU A 105 8.63 17.67 -19.58
C GLU A 105 8.86 16.81 -18.33
N ASN A 106 8.12 17.05 -17.23
CA ASN A 106 8.18 16.22 -16.05
C ASN A 106 7.55 14.83 -16.25
N LEU A 107 6.81 14.62 -17.32
CA LEU A 107 6.24 13.32 -17.72
C LEU A 107 7.10 12.58 -18.74
N LYS A 108 8.29 13.12 -19.08
CA LYS A 108 9.27 12.49 -19.97
C LYS A 108 10.45 11.93 -19.17
N PHE A 109 10.77 10.69 -19.38
CA PHE A 109 11.82 9.95 -18.68
C PHE A 109 12.79 9.36 -19.70
N SER A 110 14.09 9.58 -19.53
CA SER A 110 15.12 9.02 -20.40
C SER A 110 15.37 7.54 -20.08
N ALA A 111 15.88 6.80 -21.06
CA ALA A 111 16.45 5.47 -20.81
C ALA A 111 17.51 5.55 -19.71
N GLY A 112 17.57 4.55 -18.84
CA GLY A 112 18.51 4.53 -17.71
C GLY A 112 18.11 5.37 -16.50
N THR A 113 16.97 6.10 -16.55
CA THR A 113 16.43 6.78 -15.35
C THR A 113 16.31 5.80 -14.20
N ILE A 114 16.84 6.19 -13.03
CA ILE A 114 16.79 5.40 -11.79
C ILE A 114 15.37 5.40 -11.26
N VAL A 115 14.83 4.21 -11.04
CA VAL A 115 13.45 4.00 -10.55
C VAL A 115 13.41 2.89 -9.51
N GLN A 116 12.35 2.88 -8.72
CA GLN A 116 12.04 1.78 -7.80
C GLN A 116 10.88 0.97 -8.34
N VAL A 117 10.90 -0.33 -8.11
CA VAL A 117 9.77 -1.20 -8.45
C VAL A 117 8.80 -1.20 -7.30
N MET A 118 7.67 -0.58 -7.51
CA MET A 118 6.64 -0.40 -6.49
C MET A 118 5.34 -1.05 -6.93
N VAL A 119 4.44 -1.23 -5.98
CA VAL A 119 3.04 -1.58 -6.22
C VAL A 119 2.20 -0.37 -5.84
N GLU A 120 1.53 0.21 -6.80
CA GLU A 120 0.52 1.23 -6.60
C GLU A 120 -0.75 0.56 -6.05
N GLN A 121 -1.19 0.99 -4.87
CA GLN A 121 -2.42 0.57 -4.23
C GLN A 121 -3.42 1.72 -4.24
N PRO A 122 -4.57 1.60 -4.91
CA PRO A 122 -5.65 2.58 -4.82
C PRO A 122 -6.21 2.69 -3.41
N LYS A 123 -6.68 3.88 -3.03
CA LYS A 123 -7.28 4.11 -1.72
C LYS A 123 -8.55 3.28 -1.52
N PHE A 124 -8.77 2.90 -0.26
CA PHE A 124 -9.98 2.22 0.16
C PHE A 124 -10.39 2.63 1.58
N TYR A 125 -11.65 2.39 1.88
CA TYR A 125 -12.24 2.62 3.19
C TYR A 125 -12.46 1.30 3.90
N TYR A 126 -12.34 1.29 5.21
CA TYR A 126 -12.48 0.08 6.00
C TYR A 126 -13.32 0.27 7.26
N LYS A 127 -13.90 -0.82 7.74
CA LYS A 127 -14.54 -0.89 9.04
C LYS A 127 -14.20 -2.21 9.70
N VAL A 128 -13.90 -2.15 11.00
CA VAL A 128 -13.59 -3.31 11.82
C VAL A 128 -14.60 -3.39 12.95
N VAL A 129 -15.21 -4.57 13.15
CA VAL A 129 -16.26 -4.79 14.13
C VAL A 129 -15.94 -5.99 14.99
N PRO A 130 -15.42 -5.81 16.22
CA PRO A 130 -15.29 -6.89 17.18
C PRO A 130 -16.68 -7.42 17.59
N LEU A 131 -16.92 -8.72 17.41
CA LEU A 131 -18.19 -9.37 17.79
C LEU A 131 -18.11 -10.08 19.13
N LYS A 132 -16.97 -10.68 19.43
CA LYS A 132 -16.73 -11.39 20.69
C LYS A 132 -15.34 -11.06 21.21
N THR A 133 -15.28 -10.43 22.38
CA THR A 133 -14.04 -10.05 23.05
C THR A 133 -14.01 -10.64 24.44
N GLU A 134 -12.94 -11.34 24.76
CA GLU A 134 -12.68 -11.93 26.07
C GLU A 134 -11.73 -11.04 26.86
N LYS A 135 -12.14 -10.59 28.05
CA LYS A 135 -11.26 -9.84 28.94
C LYS A 135 -10.26 -10.79 29.61
N ARG A 136 -9.01 -10.37 29.71
CA ARG A 136 -7.94 -11.09 30.39
C ARG A 136 -7.22 -10.18 31.39
N THR A 137 -6.43 -10.74 32.27
CA THR A 137 -5.66 -9.99 33.28
C THR A 137 -4.75 -8.90 32.67
N LYS A 138 -4.23 -9.16 31.45
CA LYS A 138 -3.39 -8.21 30.70
C LYS A 138 -4.03 -7.88 29.35
N GLY A 139 -5.15 -7.14 29.37
CA GLY A 139 -5.82 -6.66 28.15
C GLY A 139 -7.04 -7.49 27.74
N ALA A 140 -7.34 -7.51 26.45
CA ALA A 140 -8.48 -8.23 25.88
C ALA A 140 -8.07 -8.98 24.61
N ILE A 141 -8.70 -10.11 24.35
CA ILE A 141 -8.50 -10.90 23.14
C ILE A 141 -9.81 -10.94 22.37
N THR A 142 -9.77 -10.50 21.11
CA THR A 142 -10.91 -10.64 20.22
C THR A 142 -10.95 -12.06 19.66
N ARG A 143 -12.07 -12.75 19.91
CA ARG A 143 -12.30 -14.13 19.47
C ARG A 143 -13.06 -14.21 18.16
N LYS A 144 -13.85 -13.18 17.86
CA LYS A 144 -14.62 -13.10 16.64
C LYS A 144 -14.68 -11.65 16.17
N ILE A 145 -14.38 -11.42 14.90
CA ILE A 145 -14.24 -10.07 14.34
C ILE A 145 -14.70 -10.06 12.88
N ARG A 146 -15.25 -8.94 12.44
CA ARG A 146 -15.55 -8.67 11.04
C ARG A 146 -14.68 -7.56 10.52
N TYR A 147 -14.14 -7.75 9.33
CA TYR A 147 -13.46 -6.74 8.53
C TYR A 147 -14.30 -6.45 7.29
N TYR A 148 -14.47 -5.18 6.99
CA TYR A 148 -15.17 -4.72 5.80
C TYR A 148 -14.30 -3.71 5.05
N VAL A 149 -14.35 -3.78 3.73
CA VAL A 149 -13.65 -2.87 2.80
C VAL A 149 -14.65 -2.34 1.79
N SER A 150 -14.47 -1.08 1.36
CA SER A 150 -15.22 -0.44 0.27
C SER A 150 -14.30 0.46 -0.53
N ASP A 151 -14.48 0.52 -1.85
CA ASP A 151 -13.77 1.45 -2.74
C ASP A 151 -14.25 2.91 -2.58
N THR A 152 -15.42 3.10 -1.97
CA THR A 152 -16.04 4.41 -1.79
C THR A 152 -16.31 4.69 -0.31
N PRO A 153 -16.40 5.98 0.11
CA PRO A 153 -16.77 6.32 1.47
C PRO A 153 -18.17 5.79 1.80
N LYS A 154 -18.31 5.16 2.96
CA LYS A 154 -19.57 4.66 3.51
C LYS A 154 -19.75 5.14 4.94
N ALA A 155 -20.99 5.31 5.38
CA ALA A 155 -21.28 5.69 6.76
C ALA A 155 -20.62 4.71 7.76
N GLY A 156 -19.84 5.26 8.71
CA GLY A 156 -19.11 4.49 9.71
C GLY A 156 -17.83 3.79 9.21
N PHE A 157 -17.46 3.91 7.93
CA PHE A 157 -16.17 3.51 7.40
C PHE A 157 -15.15 4.65 7.57
N LYS A 158 -13.88 4.29 7.64
CA LYS A 158 -12.76 5.23 7.68
C LYS A 158 -11.85 5.00 6.48
N LEU A 159 -11.28 6.07 5.95
CA LEU A 159 -10.17 5.94 5.01
C LEU A 159 -9.02 5.20 5.70
N HIS A 160 -8.41 4.25 4.99
CA HIS A 160 -7.28 3.50 5.56
C HIS A 160 -6.08 4.44 5.80
N PRO A 161 -5.42 4.38 6.97
CA PRO A 161 -4.36 5.33 7.35
C PRO A 161 -3.17 5.40 6.40
N ALA A 162 -2.89 4.34 5.64
CA ALA A 162 -1.82 4.33 4.63
C ALA A 162 -2.00 5.39 3.52
N PHE A 163 -3.21 5.92 3.36
CA PHE A 163 -3.52 6.97 2.36
C PHE A 163 -3.52 8.38 2.96
N ILE A 164 -3.09 8.54 4.21
CA ILE A 164 -2.98 9.83 4.87
C ILE A 164 -1.50 10.09 5.15
N VAL A 165 -0.91 11.00 4.38
CA VAL A 165 0.49 11.41 4.54
C VAL A 165 0.53 12.88 4.95
N ASN A 166 1.16 13.19 6.07
CA ASN A 166 1.24 14.56 6.62
C ASN A 166 -0.13 15.25 6.75
N GLY A 167 -1.17 14.48 7.09
CA GLY A 167 -2.54 14.99 7.23
C GLY A 167 -3.28 15.22 5.90
N GLN A 168 -2.67 14.89 4.77
CA GLN A 168 -3.29 14.98 3.44
C GLN A 168 -3.74 13.61 2.96
N GLU A 169 -4.93 13.55 2.38
CA GLU A 169 -5.46 12.35 1.74
C GLU A 169 -4.84 12.19 0.35
N ASN A 170 -4.38 10.98 0.04
CA ASN A 170 -3.86 10.59 -1.26
C ASN A 170 -4.75 9.51 -1.88
N ASP A 171 -4.90 9.55 -3.20
CA ASP A 171 -5.70 8.57 -3.95
C ASP A 171 -5.01 7.21 -4.07
N VAL A 172 -3.69 7.19 -3.91
CA VAL A 172 -2.86 5.99 -4.00
C VAL A 172 -1.79 5.97 -2.90
N ALA A 173 -1.34 4.77 -2.56
CA ALA A 173 -0.13 4.53 -1.79
C ALA A 173 0.79 3.60 -2.58
N TYR A 174 2.10 3.78 -2.45
CA TYR A 174 3.09 2.95 -3.12
C TYR A 174 3.78 2.04 -2.11
N LEU A 175 3.78 0.75 -2.38
CA LEU A 175 4.41 -0.28 -1.56
C LEU A 175 5.60 -0.86 -2.32
N ALA A 176 6.69 -1.18 -1.63
CA ALA A 176 7.82 -1.86 -2.24
C ALA A 176 7.39 -3.22 -2.81
N ALA A 177 7.74 -3.48 -4.08
CA ALA A 177 7.45 -4.76 -4.71
C ALA A 177 8.45 -5.87 -4.33
N PHE A 178 9.61 -5.46 -3.83
CA PHE A 178 10.69 -6.33 -3.38
C PHE A 178 11.17 -5.92 -2.00
N GLU A 179 11.80 -6.84 -1.28
CA GLU A 179 12.46 -6.53 -0.01
C GLU A 179 13.56 -5.49 -0.21
N GLY A 180 13.78 -4.68 0.84
CA GLY A 180 14.74 -3.57 0.78
C GLY A 180 16.17 -4.04 0.55
N SER A 181 16.78 -3.56 -0.52
CA SER A 181 18.20 -3.70 -0.84
C SER A 181 18.87 -2.32 -0.85
N LEU A 182 20.16 -2.25 -1.14
CA LEU A 182 20.96 -1.04 -1.00
C LEU A 182 21.32 -0.42 -2.34
N TRP A 183 21.13 0.90 -2.44
CA TRP A 183 21.80 1.76 -3.41
C TRP A 183 22.96 2.45 -2.71
N ASP A 184 24.18 2.19 -3.14
CA ASP A 184 25.39 2.88 -2.70
C ASP A 184 25.51 4.22 -3.42
N ALA A 185 25.39 5.31 -2.66
CA ALA A 185 25.45 6.66 -3.20
C ALA A 185 26.86 7.01 -3.69
N SER A 186 27.91 6.48 -3.06
CA SER A 186 29.29 6.75 -3.42
C SER A 186 29.68 6.09 -4.74
N ALA A 187 29.23 4.86 -4.96
CA ALA A 187 29.43 4.10 -6.19
C ALA A 187 28.41 4.43 -7.28
N SER A 188 27.32 5.15 -6.95
CA SER A 188 26.17 5.37 -7.85
C SER A 188 25.63 4.06 -8.45
N ALA A 189 25.52 3.02 -7.62
CA ALA A 189 25.19 1.67 -8.05
C ALA A 189 24.30 0.92 -7.05
N TYR A 190 23.50 -0.02 -7.55
CA TYR A 190 22.82 -1.01 -6.71
C TYR A 190 23.83 -2.06 -6.23
N ILE A 191 23.78 -2.39 -4.95
CA ILE A 191 24.50 -3.53 -4.40
C ILE A 191 23.56 -4.74 -4.43
N LEU A 192 23.94 -5.78 -5.15
CA LEU A 192 23.05 -6.91 -5.47
C LEU A 192 23.32 -8.16 -4.63
N ASP A 193 24.49 -8.26 -4.03
CA ASP A 193 24.97 -9.42 -3.27
C ASP A 193 25.03 -9.16 -1.75
N ASP A 194 25.74 -10.02 -1.02
CA ASP A 194 25.89 -9.94 0.44
C ASP A 194 26.90 -8.85 0.91
N SER A 195 27.53 -8.12 -0.02
CA SER A 195 28.48 -7.05 0.33
C SER A 195 27.81 -5.74 0.80
N GLN A 196 26.51 -5.76 1.03
CA GLN A 196 25.72 -4.59 1.39
C GLN A 196 26.06 -4.08 2.80
N VAL A 197 27.00 -3.15 2.84
CA VAL A 197 27.34 -2.38 4.06
C VAL A 197 26.90 -0.94 3.85
N ALA A 198 25.87 -0.50 4.58
CA ALA A 198 25.27 0.80 4.38
C ALA A 198 26.03 1.94 5.07
N ASP A 199 26.25 3.02 4.34
CA ASP A 199 26.43 4.34 4.92
C ASP A 199 25.03 4.93 5.19
N PHE A 200 24.58 4.85 6.46
CA PHE A 200 23.24 5.33 6.86
C PHE A 200 23.08 6.85 6.74
N ALA A 201 24.14 7.59 6.42
CA ALA A 201 24.08 9.03 6.18
C ALA A 201 23.87 9.37 4.71
N ALA A 202 24.30 8.51 3.78
CA ALA A 202 24.31 8.81 2.33
C ALA A 202 23.50 7.83 1.48
N ASP A 203 23.54 6.54 1.81
CA ASP A 203 22.93 5.49 1.00
C ASP A 203 21.40 5.48 1.07
N MET A 204 20.78 4.75 0.14
CA MET A 204 19.35 4.70 0.00
C MET A 204 18.82 3.26 -0.01
N LEU A 205 17.69 3.03 0.66
CA LEU A 205 16.95 1.78 0.54
C LEU A 205 16.28 1.70 -0.83
N CYS A 206 16.32 0.54 -1.48
CA CYS A 206 15.72 0.34 -2.80
C CYS A 206 14.86 -0.92 -2.88
N SER A 207 13.95 -0.94 -3.85
CA SER A 207 13.07 -2.05 -4.19
C SER A 207 13.30 -2.45 -5.63
N ILE A 208 14.09 -3.50 -5.85
CA ILE A 208 14.43 -4.02 -7.17
C ILE A 208 14.54 -5.56 -7.14
N ALA A 209 14.35 -6.18 -8.30
CA ALA A 209 14.58 -7.62 -8.47
C ALA A 209 16.08 -7.94 -8.49
N ASN A 210 16.37 -9.21 -8.23
CA ASN A 210 17.72 -9.80 -8.33
C ASN A 210 18.76 -9.16 -7.39
N ALA A 211 18.31 -8.48 -6.33
CA ALA A 211 19.16 -7.99 -5.25
C ALA A 211 18.85 -8.75 -3.97
N LYS A 212 19.87 -9.08 -3.19
CA LYS A 212 19.67 -9.65 -1.86
C LYS A 212 19.15 -8.56 -0.92
N PRO A 213 18.27 -8.90 0.04
CA PRO A 213 17.83 -7.95 1.05
C PRO A 213 18.98 -7.47 1.92
N LEU A 214 18.91 -6.22 2.35
CA LEU A 214 19.84 -5.64 3.31
C LEU A 214 19.81 -6.43 4.62
N SER A 215 20.95 -6.94 5.06
CA SER A 215 21.10 -7.74 6.27
C SER A 215 21.65 -6.93 7.43
N GLY A 216 21.14 -7.15 8.64
CA GLY A 216 21.65 -6.59 9.88
C GLY A 216 22.76 -7.43 10.56
N LEU A 217 23.20 -8.53 9.94
CA LEU A 217 24.16 -9.44 10.57
C LEU A 217 25.55 -8.82 10.81
N THR A 218 25.98 -7.96 9.89
CA THR A 218 27.32 -7.35 9.91
C THR A 218 27.30 -5.85 10.16
N GLN A 219 26.13 -5.25 10.37
CA GLN A 219 25.95 -3.82 10.52
C GLN A 219 24.76 -3.48 11.44
N ASN A 220 24.70 -2.24 11.92
CA ASN A 220 23.66 -1.78 12.83
C ASN A 220 22.37 -1.40 12.06
N ALA A 221 21.71 -2.37 11.45
CA ALA A 221 20.45 -2.19 10.72
C ALA A 221 19.25 -2.08 11.66
N THR A 222 19.28 -1.12 12.57
CA THR A 222 18.11 -0.80 13.42
C THR A 222 16.98 -0.21 12.61
N ARG A 223 15.74 -0.25 13.16
CA ARG A 223 14.59 0.41 12.56
C ARG A 223 14.85 1.90 12.23
N VAL A 224 15.59 2.60 13.10
CA VAL A 224 15.94 4.02 12.88
C VAL A 224 16.87 4.17 11.68
N ASN A 225 17.88 3.32 11.55
CA ASN A 225 18.83 3.38 10.45
C ASN A 225 18.19 2.98 9.11
N ILE A 226 17.35 1.93 9.09
CA ILE A 226 16.59 1.57 7.88
C ILE A 226 15.64 2.71 7.44
N ARG A 227 15.00 3.41 8.41
CA ARG A 227 14.19 4.59 8.09
C ARG A 227 15.01 5.69 7.44
N LYS A 228 16.21 5.98 7.92
CA LYS A 228 17.11 6.97 7.28
C LYS A 228 17.41 6.63 5.83
N LEU A 229 17.69 5.35 5.52
CA LEU A 229 17.92 4.92 4.15
C LEU A 229 16.68 5.12 3.24
N ALA A 230 15.47 4.91 3.77
CA ALA A 230 14.25 5.16 3.02
C ALA A 230 14.04 6.67 2.78
N GLU A 231 14.14 7.50 3.82
CA GLU A 231 13.97 8.96 3.75
C GLU A 231 14.98 9.65 2.81
N LYS A 232 16.17 9.07 2.64
CA LYS A 232 17.20 9.59 1.71
C LYS A 232 16.78 9.55 0.24
N ARG A 233 15.77 8.76 -0.13
CA ARG A 233 15.25 8.78 -1.51
C ARG A 233 14.52 10.06 -1.87
N GLY A 234 13.96 10.76 -0.91
CA GLY A 234 13.23 12.00 -1.14
C GLY A 234 12.03 12.16 -0.23
N THR A 235 11.33 13.27 -0.41
CA THR A 235 10.12 13.58 0.35
C THR A 235 9.03 12.52 0.12
N GLY A 236 8.43 12.03 1.20
CA GLY A 236 7.35 11.03 1.16
C GLY A 236 7.82 9.57 1.13
N TRP A 237 9.13 9.31 1.02
CA TRP A 237 9.67 7.96 1.18
C TRP A 237 9.88 7.63 2.65
N GLU A 238 9.35 6.49 3.06
CA GLU A 238 9.46 6.03 4.44
C GLU A 238 9.60 4.50 4.53
N GLN A 239 10.09 4.03 5.65
CA GLN A 239 10.02 2.61 5.97
C GLN A 239 8.56 2.21 6.23
N GLY A 240 8.10 1.12 5.62
CA GLY A 240 6.75 0.59 5.85
C GLY A 240 6.46 0.38 7.33
N VAL A 241 5.30 0.83 7.76
CA VAL A 241 4.76 0.66 9.12
C VAL A 241 3.56 -0.29 9.10
N VAL A 242 3.02 -0.60 10.27
CA VAL A 242 1.87 -1.53 10.39
C VAL A 242 0.68 -1.08 9.52
N GLN A 243 0.41 0.23 9.45
CA GLN A 243 -0.66 0.78 8.62
C GLN A 243 -0.41 0.52 7.13
N THR A 244 0.83 0.69 6.66
CA THR A 244 1.21 0.41 5.28
C THR A 244 1.09 -1.08 4.98
N ALA A 245 1.61 -1.95 5.86
CA ALA A 245 1.50 -3.40 5.71
C ALA A 245 0.06 -3.91 5.71
N SER A 246 -0.85 -3.25 6.46
CA SER A 246 -2.26 -3.63 6.47
C SER A 246 -3.04 -3.18 5.24
N ALA A 247 -2.47 -2.32 4.39
CA ALA A 247 -3.02 -1.95 3.09
C ALA A 247 -2.62 -2.93 1.98
N SER A 248 -1.56 -3.69 2.16
CA SER A 248 -1.06 -4.70 1.21
C SER A 248 -1.74 -6.05 1.42
#